data_c8e196ad2398686daad20d92dce15ee7
#
_entry.id   c8e196ad2398686daad20d92dce15ee7
#
_cell.length_a   1.000
_cell.length_b   1.000
_cell.length_c   1.000
_cell.angle_alpha   90.00
_cell.angle_beta   90.00
_cell.angle_gamma   90.00
#
_symmetry.space_group_name_H-M   'P 1'
#
loop_
_entity.id
_entity.type
_entity.pdbx_description
1 polymer ?
#
loop_
_entity_poly.entity_id
_entity_poly.type
_entity_poly.pdbx_seq_one_letter_code
_entity_poly.pdbx_strand_id
1 'polypeptide(L)'
;MWALVILVATSVPVTDLVLRMSLPWLDKVVHAALYGVLGWLVGAALVVSGRHSRWTFVLALVAIVAFAGADELHQHWLPGRVPMLSDWLADVVGATIGLSAGMMSLRRAVPGTADDA
;
A
#
# COMPACT_ATOMS: atom_id res chain seq x y z
N MET A 1 3.66 -0.69 -12.35
CA MET A 1 3.18 -2.08 -12.49
C MET A 1 2.44 -2.59 -11.26
N TRP A 2 2.98 -2.49 -10.02
CA TRP A 2 2.30 -3.02 -8.82
C TRP A 2 0.94 -2.39 -8.55
N ALA A 3 0.78 -1.09 -8.76
CA ALA A 3 -0.53 -0.42 -8.65
C ALA A 3 -1.60 -1.05 -9.56
N LEU A 4 -1.21 -1.48 -10.77
CA LEU A 4 -2.11 -2.20 -11.67
C LEU A 4 -2.47 -3.59 -11.11
N VAL A 5 -1.52 -4.28 -10.49
CA VAL A 5 -1.78 -5.57 -9.81
C VAL A 5 -2.80 -5.38 -8.68
N ILE A 6 -2.68 -4.31 -7.90
CA ILE A 6 -3.65 -3.97 -6.85
C ILE A 6 -5.03 -3.77 -7.48
N LEU A 7 -5.17 -2.89 -8.47
CA LEU A 7 -6.46 -2.61 -9.13
C LEU A 7 -7.10 -3.89 -9.69
N VAL A 8 -6.32 -4.77 -10.31
CA VAL A 8 -6.84 -6.05 -10.82
C VAL A 8 -7.25 -6.97 -9.67
N ALA A 9 -6.41 -7.13 -8.66
CA ALA A 9 -6.69 -8.02 -7.52
C ALA A 9 -7.92 -7.56 -6.73
N THR A 10 -8.08 -6.25 -6.53
CA THR A 10 -9.22 -5.67 -5.81
C THR A 10 -10.50 -5.59 -6.66
N SER A 11 -10.38 -5.71 -7.99
CA SER A 11 -11.52 -5.70 -8.91
C SER A 11 -12.17 -7.09 -9.15
N VAL A 12 -11.52 -8.19 -8.73
CA VAL A 12 -12.04 -9.54 -8.97
C VAL A 12 -13.12 -9.90 -7.93
N PRO A 13 -14.40 -10.03 -8.34
CA PRO A 13 -15.50 -10.20 -7.38
C PRO A 13 -15.58 -11.61 -6.76
N VAL A 14 -14.93 -12.59 -7.35
CA VAL A 14 -15.10 -14.02 -6.99
C VAL A 14 -14.49 -14.37 -5.63
N THR A 15 -13.45 -13.66 -5.24
CA THR A 15 -12.73 -13.94 -3.98
C THR A 15 -13.43 -13.34 -2.76
N ASP A 16 -14.20 -12.30 -2.96
CA ASP A 16 -14.75 -11.48 -1.88
C ASP A 16 -15.88 -12.16 -1.10
N LEU A 17 -16.85 -12.76 -1.79
CA LEU A 17 -18.01 -13.33 -1.11
C LEU A 17 -17.64 -14.56 -0.28
N VAL A 18 -16.80 -15.44 -0.83
CA VAL A 18 -16.39 -16.67 -0.15
C VAL A 18 -15.44 -16.36 1.00
N LEU A 19 -14.47 -15.45 0.82
CA LEU A 19 -13.52 -15.05 1.85
C LEU A 19 -14.18 -14.25 2.97
N ARG A 20 -15.08 -13.31 2.65
CA ARG A 20 -15.81 -12.51 3.66
C ARG A 20 -16.78 -13.35 4.49
N MET A 21 -17.37 -14.38 3.91
CA MET A 21 -18.25 -15.29 4.66
C MET A 21 -17.49 -16.27 5.53
N SER A 22 -16.26 -16.65 5.15
CA SER A 22 -15.48 -17.66 5.87
C SER A 22 -14.48 -17.06 6.85
N LEU A 23 -13.81 -15.95 6.48
CA LEU A 23 -12.74 -15.31 7.25
C LEU A 23 -12.72 -13.79 6.99
N PRO A 24 -13.58 -13.00 7.64
CA PRO A 24 -13.70 -11.56 7.36
C PRO A 24 -12.44 -10.72 7.65
N TRP A 25 -11.51 -11.25 8.44
CA TRP A 25 -10.21 -10.60 8.71
C TRP A 25 -9.18 -10.83 7.60
N LEU A 26 -9.34 -11.91 6.80
CA LEU A 26 -8.39 -12.26 5.73
C LEU A 26 -8.40 -11.22 4.61
N ASP A 27 -9.55 -10.68 4.27
CA ASP A 27 -9.69 -9.59 3.32
C ASP A 27 -8.82 -8.39 3.69
N LYS A 28 -8.86 -7.97 4.96
CA LYS A 28 -8.04 -6.86 5.49
C LYS A 28 -6.54 -7.16 5.47
N VAL A 29 -6.15 -8.40 5.74
CA VAL A 29 -4.75 -8.84 5.64
C VAL A 29 -4.27 -8.77 4.19
N VAL A 30 -5.10 -9.16 3.23
CA VAL A 30 -4.77 -9.06 1.80
C VAL A 30 -4.61 -7.60 1.39
N HIS A 31 -5.51 -6.70 1.77
CA HIS A 31 -5.41 -5.26 1.53
C HIS A 31 -4.10 -4.70 2.12
N ALA A 32 -3.85 -4.94 3.41
CA ALA A 32 -2.63 -4.48 4.07
C ALA A 32 -1.36 -5.03 3.42
N ALA A 33 -1.36 -6.28 2.96
CA ALA A 33 -0.23 -6.90 2.28
C ALA A 33 0.04 -6.26 0.91
N LEU A 34 -0.99 -6.05 0.11
CA LEU A 34 -0.88 -5.44 -1.22
C LEU A 34 -0.30 -4.02 -1.12
N TYR A 35 -0.86 -3.20 -0.24
CA TYR A 35 -0.39 -1.84 -0.01
C TYR A 35 0.93 -1.79 0.77
N GLY A 36 1.21 -2.80 1.59
CA GLY A 36 2.51 -2.98 2.23
C GLY A 36 3.63 -3.18 1.21
N VAL A 37 3.42 -4.03 0.22
CA VAL A 37 4.38 -4.22 -0.88
C VAL A 37 4.52 -2.95 -1.72
N LEU A 38 3.42 -2.25 -2.04
CA LEU A 38 3.48 -0.97 -2.74
C LEU A 38 4.32 0.04 -1.97
N GLY A 39 4.04 0.21 -0.67
CA GLY A 39 4.79 1.11 0.20
C GLY A 39 6.27 0.75 0.24
N TRP A 40 6.60 -0.52 0.39
CA TRP A 40 7.99 -0.98 0.40
C TRP A 40 8.73 -0.66 -0.91
N LEU A 41 8.11 -0.93 -2.05
CA LEU A 41 8.67 -0.62 -3.37
C LEU A 41 8.91 0.89 -3.56
N VAL A 42 7.96 1.72 -3.14
CA VAL A 42 8.08 3.18 -3.18
C VAL A 42 9.20 3.65 -2.26
N GLY A 43 9.24 3.16 -1.02
CA GLY A 43 10.29 3.49 -0.05
C GLY A 43 11.69 3.12 -0.55
N ALA A 44 11.81 1.93 -1.13
CA ALA A 44 13.03 1.46 -1.77
C ALA A 44 13.47 2.37 -2.93
N ALA A 45 12.55 2.70 -3.82
CA ALA A 45 12.83 3.58 -4.96
C ALA A 45 13.26 4.99 -4.52
N LEU A 46 12.67 5.52 -3.46
CA LEU A 46 13.03 6.82 -2.92
C LEU A 46 14.46 6.84 -2.38
N VAL A 47 14.88 5.79 -1.65
CA VAL A 47 16.26 5.69 -1.15
C VAL A 47 17.25 5.58 -2.29
N VAL A 48 17.00 4.70 -3.26
CA VAL A 48 17.87 4.53 -4.43
C VAL A 48 17.98 5.82 -5.25
N SER A 49 16.92 6.64 -5.28
CA SER A 49 16.91 7.94 -5.97
C SER A 49 17.52 9.08 -5.14
N GLY A 50 18.04 8.81 -3.94
CA GLY A 50 18.55 9.85 -3.04
C GLY A 50 17.48 10.76 -2.41
N ARG A 51 16.19 10.41 -2.55
CA ARG A 51 15.05 11.21 -2.10
C ARG A 51 14.45 10.61 -0.84
N HIS A 52 15.16 10.65 0.27
CA HIS A 52 14.74 9.99 1.51
C HIS A 52 14.53 10.96 2.69
N SER A 53 14.12 12.20 2.41
CA SER A 53 13.76 13.17 3.43
C SER A 53 12.42 12.84 4.09
N ARG A 54 12.16 13.41 5.27
CA ARG A 54 10.85 13.26 5.94
C ARG A 54 9.70 13.79 5.08
N TRP A 55 9.94 14.86 4.33
CA TRP A 55 8.92 15.43 3.43
C TRP A 55 8.60 14.51 2.27
N THR A 56 9.62 13.86 1.70
CA THR A 56 9.42 12.87 0.65
C THR A 56 8.63 11.66 1.16
N PHE A 57 8.90 11.22 2.41
CA PHE A 57 8.10 10.19 3.06
C PHE A 57 6.63 10.60 3.18
N VAL A 58 6.36 11.80 3.71
CA VAL A 58 4.98 12.30 3.88
C VAL A 58 4.26 12.41 2.54
N LEU A 59 4.90 12.96 1.52
CA LEU A 59 4.32 13.10 0.19
C LEU A 59 4.03 11.74 -0.46
N ALA A 60 4.95 10.79 -0.33
CA ALA A 60 4.75 9.44 -0.83
C ALA A 60 3.58 8.73 -0.11
N LEU A 61 3.51 8.85 1.21
CA LEU A 61 2.42 8.28 2.00
C LEU A 61 1.08 8.89 1.61
N VAL A 62 1.00 10.22 1.49
CA VAL A 62 -0.22 10.92 1.05
C VAL A 62 -0.64 10.44 -0.34
N ALA A 63 0.30 10.28 -1.27
CA ALA A 63 -0.01 9.77 -2.62
C ALA A 63 -0.55 8.34 -2.59
N ILE A 64 0.03 7.46 -1.77
CA ILE A 64 -0.44 6.07 -1.63
C ILE A 64 -1.82 6.03 -0.97
N VAL A 65 -2.04 6.82 0.08
CA VAL A 65 -3.33 6.92 0.79
C VAL A 65 -4.43 7.45 -0.13
N ALA A 66 -4.12 8.46 -0.95
CA ALA A 66 -5.04 8.97 -1.96
C ALA A 66 -5.36 7.93 -3.04
N PHE A 67 -4.35 7.17 -3.48
CA PHE A 67 -4.54 6.06 -4.41
C PHE A 67 -5.42 4.96 -3.81
N ALA A 68 -5.20 4.58 -2.55
CA ALA A 68 -6.05 3.62 -1.84
C ALA A 68 -7.51 4.11 -1.74
N GLY A 69 -7.72 5.39 -1.45
CA GLY A 69 -9.06 5.98 -1.44
C GLY A 69 -9.72 5.96 -2.81
N ALA A 70 -8.97 6.20 -3.88
CA ALA A 70 -9.47 6.12 -5.24
C ALA A 70 -9.80 4.68 -5.65
N ASP A 71 -8.98 3.71 -5.23
CA ASP A 71 -9.24 2.27 -5.45
C ASP A 71 -10.53 1.84 -4.76
N GLU A 72 -10.72 2.22 -3.50
CA GLU A 72 -11.93 1.93 -2.74
C GLU A 72 -13.18 2.59 -3.37
N LEU A 73 -13.05 3.83 -3.85
CA LEU A 73 -14.11 4.51 -4.58
C LEU A 73 -14.42 3.83 -5.91
N HIS A 74 -13.40 3.36 -6.64
CA HIS A 74 -13.58 2.58 -7.87
C HIS A 74 -14.35 1.28 -7.60
N GLN A 75 -14.09 0.61 -6.49
CA GLN A 75 -14.80 -0.61 -6.09
C GLN A 75 -16.31 -0.38 -5.88
N HIS A 76 -16.71 0.84 -5.52
CA HIS A 76 -18.13 1.20 -5.40
C HIS A 76 -18.92 1.03 -6.70
N TRP A 77 -18.25 1.11 -7.86
CA TRP A 77 -18.87 0.96 -9.17
C TRP A 77 -18.90 -0.49 -9.66
N LEU A 78 -18.31 -1.42 -8.92
CA LEU A 78 -18.26 -2.83 -9.28
C LEU A 78 -19.44 -3.59 -8.67
N PRO A 79 -20.20 -4.38 -9.48
CA PRO A 79 -21.31 -5.17 -8.99
C PRO A 79 -20.85 -6.17 -7.91
N GLY A 80 -21.54 -6.19 -6.78
CA GLY A 80 -21.26 -7.12 -5.68
C GLY A 80 -20.14 -6.69 -4.71
N ARG A 81 -19.52 -5.51 -4.92
CA ARG A 81 -18.56 -4.93 -4.00
C ARG A 81 -19.21 -3.86 -3.11
N VAL A 82 -18.87 -3.90 -1.84
CA VAL A 82 -19.27 -2.87 -0.87
C VAL A 82 -17.98 -2.24 -0.33
N PRO A 83 -17.69 -0.98 -0.67
CA PRO A 83 -16.53 -0.30 -0.14
C PRO A 83 -16.63 -0.20 1.38
N MET A 84 -15.54 -0.48 2.07
CA MET A 84 -15.49 -0.47 3.53
C MET A 84 -14.35 0.41 4.02
N LEU A 85 -14.66 1.34 4.89
CA LEU A 85 -13.64 2.18 5.55
C LEU A 85 -12.53 1.36 6.21
N SER A 86 -12.87 0.17 6.73
CA SER A 86 -11.90 -0.74 7.34
C SER A 86 -10.87 -1.31 6.35
N ASP A 87 -11.23 -1.45 5.08
CA ASP A 87 -10.34 -1.92 4.03
C ASP A 87 -9.35 -0.81 3.67
N TRP A 88 -9.85 0.42 3.48
CA TRP A 88 -9.00 1.60 3.32
C TRP A 88 -8.04 1.80 4.50
N LEU A 89 -8.49 1.60 5.74
CA LEU A 89 -7.62 1.68 6.92
C LEU A 89 -6.54 0.60 6.91
N ALA A 90 -6.86 -0.62 6.46
CA ALA A 90 -5.89 -1.69 6.29
C ALA A 90 -4.82 -1.33 5.24
N ASP A 91 -5.24 -0.71 4.13
CA ASP A 91 -4.35 -0.19 3.09
C ASP A 91 -3.39 0.86 3.64
N VAL A 92 -3.90 1.82 4.42
CA VAL A 92 -3.10 2.90 5.05
C VAL A 92 -2.07 2.31 6.02
N VAL A 93 -2.47 1.35 6.84
CA VAL A 93 -1.56 0.66 7.78
C VAL A 93 -0.48 -0.10 7.02
N GLY A 94 -0.88 -0.89 6.03
CA GLY A 94 0.04 -1.65 5.19
C GLY A 94 1.05 -0.73 4.47
N ALA A 95 0.56 0.32 3.83
CA ALA A 95 1.38 1.31 3.14
C ALA A 95 2.40 1.99 4.08
N THR A 96 1.97 2.38 5.27
CA THR A 96 2.84 3.05 6.26
C THR A 96 3.96 2.12 6.71
N ILE A 97 3.64 0.88 7.04
CA ILE A 97 4.62 -0.13 7.45
C ILE A 97 5.58 -0.43 6.30
N GLY A 98 5.04 -0.67 5.11
CA GLY A 98 5.83 -0.99 3.92
C GLY A 98 6.78 0.15 3.54
N LEU A 99 6.29 1.38 3.46
CA LEU A 99 7.09 2.56 3.13
C LEU A 99 8.24 2.77 4.13
N SER A 100 7.92 2.65 5.43
CA SER A 100 8.92 2.74 6.49
C SER A 100 9.98 1.64 6.37
N ALA A 101 9.56 0.40 6.19
CA ALA A 101 10.46 -0.74 6.05
C ALA A 101 11.35 -0.62 4.80
N GLY A 102 10.79 -0.20 3.65
CA GLY A 102 11.53 0.00 2.41
C GLY A 102 12.61 1.08 2.55
N MET A 103 12.27 2.20 3.18
CA MET A 103 13.24 3.27 3.42
C MET A 103 14.32 2.87 4.42
N MET A 104 13.98 2.14 5.49
CA MET A 104 14.94 1.73 6.52
C MET A 104 15.88 0.63 6.03
N SER A 105 15.38 -0.39 5.33
CA SER A 105 16.18 -1.52 4.89
C SER A 105 17.26 -1.11 3.90
N LEU A 106 16.92 -0.24 2.95
CA LEU A 106 17.87 0.20 1.92
C LEU A 106 18.83 1.29 2.37
N ARG A 107 18.42 2.17 3.31
CA ARG A 107 19.38 3.10 3.95
C ARG A 107 20.53 2.37 4.64
N ARG A 108 20.27 1.20 5.23
CA ARG A 108 21.30 0.37 5.85
C ARG A 108 22.18 -0.36 4.85
N ALA A 109 21.65 -0.65 3.66
CA ALA A 109 22.35 -1.41 2.62
C ALA A 109 23.19 -0.54 1.67
N VAL A 110 22.91 0.77 1.58
CA VAL A 110 23.64 1.71 0.70
C VAL A 110 24.65 2.49 1.55
N PRO A 111 25.96 2.19 1.46
CA PRO A 111 27.00 2.95 2.16
C PRO A 111 27.04 4.39 1.62
N GLY A 112 26.97 5.38 2.49
CA GLY A 112 27.09 6.80 2.13
C GLY A 112 25.83 7.65 2.31
N THR A 113 24.68 7.05 2.69
CA THR A 113 23.45 7.82 2.98
C THR A 113 23.30 8.18 4.46
N ALA A 114 24.23 7.77 5.32
CA ALA A 114 24.15 7.97 6.76
C ALA A 114 24.63 9.35 7.25
N ASP A 115 25.39 10.09 6.43
CA ASP A 115 26.06 11.31 6.89
C ASP A 115 25.34 12.63 6.52
N ASP A 116 24.23 12.58 5.76
CA ASP A 116 23.50 13.77 5.30
C ASP A 116 22.14 13.97 5.99
N ALA A 117 21.98 13.44 7.17
CA ALA A 117 20.74 13.61 7.95
C ALA A 117 20.86 14.75 8.95
#